data_ba0e5371bdc5af6e896257c8b9facbb2
#
_entry.id   ba0e5371bdc5af6e896257c8b9facbb2
#
_cell.length_a   1.000
_cell.length_b   1.000
_cell.length_c   1.000
_cell.angle_alpha   90.00
_cell.angle_beta   90.00
_cell.angle_gamma   90.00
#
_symmetry.space_group_name_H-M   'P 1'
#
loop_
_entity.id
_entity.type
_entity.pdbx_description
1 polymer ?
#
loop_
_entity_poly.entity_id
_entity_poly.type
_entity_poly.pdbx_seq_one_letter_code
_entity_poly.pdbx_strand_id
1 'polypeptide(L)'
;MDEKFWEKINTFGENGEFDKVVREIKKLPEDKLDIELINILGRSYMNLGDYENALDTYLSFIGKAKEDVKDVDIWLYSECGWLCNEVGDYEQGLKYLLEAEKLGRDDEWLNTEMGQCLGRLERPEEGLERLKKSLKLIEKEAPENIDEKIFINSEIGFLNGVLENSEEALKYFYIAKDLGRNDNWIYMHLWLNLENTKGKEEALKYFEDEVKANDKNSVLWESLGQIYMNIFQDYDKAEKAFKKAFGLSGDGLNLYNRGIALRLLGKYEEAVEVLLQSRKISVQEGDVTDGEDLDLARCYVALKDKKNAEKYLDLAREGLENVPEEHADEFEATLEEIEDLIEKL
;
A
#
# COMPACT_ATOMS: atom_id res chain seq x y z
N MET A 1 35.05 -16.79 13.12
CA MET A 1 34.51 -16.07 14.32
C MET A 1 34.56 -16.97 15.51
N ASP A 2 34.68 -16.43 16.76
CA ASP A 2 34.61 -17.25 17.97
C ASP A 2 33.14 -17.54 18.36
N GLU A 3 32.97 -18.55 19.24
CA GLU A 3 31.63 -18.99 19.68
C GLU A 3 30.83 -17.87 20.35
N LYS A 4 31.52 -16.98 21.09
CA LYS A 4 30.87 -15.85 21.78
C LYS A 4 30.30 -14.80 20.82
N PHE A 5 30.94 -14.62 19.68
CA PHE A 5 30.41 -13.71 18.63
C PHE A 5 29.10 -14.25 18.10
N TRP A 6 29.06 -15.54 17.74
CA TRP A 6 27.83 -16.17 17.22
C TRP A 6 26.72 -16.22 18.24
N GLU A 7 27.02 -16.57 19.49
CA GLU A 7 26.03 -16.52 20.58
C GLU A 7 25.40 -15.12 20.72
N LYS A 8 26.23 -14.08 20.63
CA LYS A 8 25.77 -12.69 20.69
C LYS A 8 24.88 -12.30 19.52
N ILE A 9 25.29 -12.61 18.28
CA ILE A 9 24.52 -12.34 17.07
C ILE A 9 23.17 -13.05 17.11
N ASN A 10 23.16 -14.33 17.46
CA ASN A 10 21.93 -15.11 17.57
C ASN A 10 20.99 -14.54 18.63
N THR A 11 21.52 -14.19 19.81
CA THR A 11 20.71 -13.59 20.88
C THR A 11 20.05 -12.28 20.44
N PHE A 12 20.77 -11.40 19.72
CA PHE A 12 20.19 -10.16 19.20
C PHE A 12 19.14 -10.44 18.14
N GLY A 13 19.38 -11.39 17.23
CA GLY A 13 18.42 -11.78 16.20
C GLY A 13 17.13 -12.36 16.79
N GLU A 14 17.24 -13.27 17.77
CA GLU A 14 16.09 -13.87 18.46
C GLU A 14 15.25 -12.82 19.22
N ASN A 15 15.89 -11.77 19.73
CA ASN A 15 15.21 -10.66 20.41
C ASN A 15 14.66 -9.58 19.47
N GLY A 16 14.87 -9.69 18.15
CA GLY A 16 14.47 -8.66 17.19
C GLY A 16 15.33 -7.38 17.22
N GLU A 17 16.51 -7.43 17.88
CA GLU A 17 17.43 -6.31 18.06
C GLU A 17 18.37 -6.17 16.83
N PHE A 18 17.79 -6.08 15.62
CA PHE A 18 18.53 -6.11 14.35
C PHE A 18 19.53 -4.96 14.21
N ASP A 19 19.25 -3.79 14.77
CA ASP A 19 20.19 -2.68 14.83
C ASP A 19 21.51 -3.03 15.55
N LYS A 20 21.44 -3.88 16.58
CA LYS A 20 22.62 -4.37 17.30
C LYS A 20 23.37 -5.42 16.48
N VAL A 21 22.65 -6.28 15.73
CA VAL A 21 23.27 -7.24 14.81
C VAL A 21 24.10 -6.50 13.77
N VAL A 22 23.50 -5.49 13.12
CA VAL A 22 24.18 -4.65 12.13
C VAL A 22 25.44 -4.00 12.72
N ARG A 23 25.33 -3.39 13.90
CA ARG A 23 26.48 -2.73 14.57
C ARG A 23 27.61 -3.69 14.89
N GLU A 24 27.32 -4.91 15.29
CA GLU A 24 28.35 -5.91 15.63
C GLU A 24 29.04 -6.44 14.38
N ILE A 25 28.31 -6.74 13.32
CA ILE A 25 28.89 -7.26 12.09
C ILE A 25 29.73 -6.15 11.41
N LYS A 26 29.29 -4.88 11.40
CA LYS A 26 30.05 -3.75 10.85
C LYS A 26 31.37 -3.43 11.56
N LYS A 27 31.62 -3.98 12.77
CA LYS A 27 32.92 -3.88 13.42
C LYS A 27 33.97 -4.82 12.84
N LEU A 28 33.54 -5.81 12.08
CA LEU A 28 34.45 -6.78 11.49
C LEU A 28 35.14 -6.17 10.27
N PRO A 29 36.40 -6.51 10.03
CA PRO A 29 37.05 -6.16 8.78
C PRO A 29 36.42 -6.89 7.59
N GLU A 30 36.36 -6.26 6.43
CA GLU A 30 35.68 -6.78 5.24
C GLU A 30 36.15 -8.16 4.80
N ASP A 31 37.43 -8.48 4.97
CA ASP A 31 38.00 -9.78 4.64
C ASP A 31 37.49 -10.92 5.55
N LYS A 32 36.74 -10.61 6.59
CA LYS A 32 36.09 -11.57 7.49
C LYS A 32 34.60 -11.76 7.21
N LEU A 33 34.05 -11.00 6.29
CA LEU A 33 32.65 -11.12 5.88
C LEU A 33 32.50 -12.23 4.86
N ASP A 34 32.12 -13.41 5.31
CA ASP A 34 31.72 -14.54 4.46
C ASP A 34 30.22 -14.45 4.10
N ILE A 35 29.77 -15.36 3.26
CA ILE A 35 28.38 -15.37 2.77
C ILE A 35 27.34 -15.48 3.92
N GLU A 36 27.68 -16.19 5.00
CA GLU A 36 26.79 -16.35 6.15
C GLU A 36 26.58 -15.01 6.87
N LEU A 37 27.67 -14.29 7.13
CA LEU A 37 27.61 -12.95 7.75
C LEU A 37 26.95 -11.91 6.84
N ILE A 38 27.18 -11.96 5.54
CA ILE A 38 26.52 -11.11 4.56
C ILE A 38 25.01 -11.37 4.56
N ASN A 39 24.58 -12.62 4.62
CA ASN A 39 23.16 -12.96 4.72
C ASN A 39 22.51 -12.44 5.99
N ILE A 40 23.20 -12.61 7.14
CA ILE A 40 22.68 -12.10 8.41
C ILE A 40 22.61 -10.56 8.38
N LEU A 41 23.61 -9.89 7.82
CA LEU A 41 23.65 -8.44 7.73
C LEU A 41 22.54 -7.91 6.82
N GLY A 42 22.41 -8.47 5.60
CA GLY A 42 21.38 -8.07 4.65
C GLY A 42 19.97 -8.28 5.22
N ARG A 43 19.69 -9.47 5.79
CA ARG A 43 18.41 -9.76 6.44
C ARG A 43 18.13 -8.84 7.64
N SER A 44 19.16 -8.46 8.38
CA SER A 44 19.00 -7.53 9.50
C SER A 44 18.59 -6.14 9.01
N TYR A 45 19.15 -5.66 7.90
CA TYR A 45 18.70 -4.44 7.25
C TYR A 45 17.27 -4.55 6.72
N MET A 46 16.91 -5.68 6.08
CA MET A 46 15.53 -5.92 5.62
C MET A 46 14.52 -5.88 6.77
N ASN A 47 14.84 -6.48 7.92
CA ASN A 47 13.99 -6.42 9.13
C ASN A 47 13.88 -5.01 9.74
N LEU A 48 14.83 -4.13 9.45
CA LEU A 48 14.79 -2.71 9.83
C LEU A 48 14.10 -1.83 8.78
N GLY A 49 13.63 -2.40 7.66
CA GLY A 49 13.07 -1.66 6.53
C GLY A 49 14.10 -0.91 5.69
N ASP A 50 15.40 -1.16 5.93
CA ASP A 50 16.52 -0.47 5.26
C ASP A 50 16.95 -1.27 4.02
N TYR A 51 16.10 -1.30 3.00
CA TYR A 51 16.30 -2.09 1.79
C TYR A 51 17.50 -1.63 0.95
N GLU A 52 17.83 -0.34 0.98
CA GLU A 52 19.01 0.20 0.27
C GLU A 52 20.31 -0.38 0.84
N ASN A 53 20.49 -0.34 2.15
CA ASN A 53 21.70 -0.92 2.77
C ASN A 53 21.73 -2.46 2.67
N ALA A 54 20.58 -3.13 2.65
CA ALA A 54 20.50 -4.56 2.37
C ALA A 54 21.01 -4.87 0.96
N LEU A 55 20.54 -4.13 -0.04
CA LEU A 55 20.94 -4.27 -1.44
C LEU A 55 22.43 -4.02 -1.62
N ASP A 56 22.94 -2.89 -1.09
CA ASP A 56 24.37 -2.54 -1.14
C ASP A 56 25.25 -3.63 -0.52
N THR A 57 24.80 -4.23 0.59
CA THR A 57 25.49 -5.34 1.25
C THR A 57 25.65 -6.52 0.30
N TYR A 58 24.59 -6.94 -0.36
CA TYR A 58 24.61 -8.08 -1.28
C TYR A 58 25.37 -7.77 -2.59
N LEU A 59 25.18 -6.59 -3.17
CA LEU A 59 25.87 -6.17 -4.38
C LEU A 59 27.38 -6.07 -4.20
N SER A 60 27.83 -5.52 -3.07
CA SER A 60 29.25 -5.44 -2.72
C SER A 60 29.88 -6.84 -2.63
N PHE A 61 29.15 -7.83 -2.11
CA PHE A 61 29.61 -9.21 -2.06
C PHE A 61 29.64 -9.85 -3.44
N ILE A 62 28.61 -9.69 -4.27
CA ILE A 62 28.58 -10.22 -5.65
C ILE A 62 29.73 -9.62 -6.48
N GLY A 63 30.00 -8.31 -6.34
CA GLY A 63 31.09 -7.64 -7.04
C GLY A 63 32.45 -8.23 -6.74
N LYS A 64 32.72 -8.54 -5.47
CA LYS A 64 33.95 -9.19 -5.00
C LYS A 64 34.03 -10.67 -5.41
N ALA A 65 32.89 -11.39 -5.34
CA ALA A 65 32.83 -12.80 -5.67
C ALA A 65 33.08 -13.12 -7.17
N LYS A 66 32.79 -12.16 -8.08
CA LYS A 66 33.08 -12.34 -9.53
C LYS A 66 34.54 -12.56 -9.88
N GLU A 67 35.45 -12.17 -8.99
CA GLU A 67 36.89 -12.35 -9.23
C GLU A 67 37.43 -13.70 -8.73
N ASP A 68 36.75 -14.37 -7.77
CA ASP A 68 37.35 -15.55 -7.09
C ASP A 68 36.36 -16.70 -6.74
N VAL A 69 35.04 -16.58 -6.90
CA VAL A 69 34.09 -17.57 -6.37
C VAL A 69 33.21 -18.16 -7.46
N LYS A 70 33.28 -19.50 -7.57
CA LYS A 70 32.44 -20.32 -8.48
C LYS A 70 30.97 -20.46 -8.03
N ASP A 71 30.63 -19.97 -6.85
CA ASP A 71 29.34 -20.20 -6.20
C ASP A 71 28.74 -18.90 -5.67
N VAL A 72 28.44 -17.93 -6.54
CA VAL A 72 27.43 -16.93 -6.20
C VAL A 72 26.09 -17.66 -6.21
N ASP A 73 25.53 -17.86 -5.04
CA ASP A 73 24.35 -18.66 -4.82
C ASP A 73 23.15 -18.09 -5.59
N ILE A 74 22.37 -18.96 -6.22
CA ILE A 74 21.08 -18.66 -6.85
C ILE A 74 20.22 -17.78 -5.96
N TRP A 75 20.28 -18.06 -4.65
CA TRP A 75 19.55 -17.29 -3.62
C TRP A 75 19.96 -15.82 -3.59
N LEU A 76 21.26 -15.51 -3.64
CA LEU A 76 21.78 -14.14 -3.58
C LEU A 76 21.30 -13.27 -4.74
N TYR A 77 21.31 -13.83 -5.96
CA TYR A 77 20.73 -13.13 -7.12
C TYR A 77 19.23 -12.90 -6.96
N SER A 78 18.52 -13.84 -6.37
CA SER A 78 17.08 -13.71 -6.13
C SER A 78 16.77 -12.59 -5.14
N GLU A 79 17.50 -12.53 -4.02
CA GLU A 79 17.36 -11.47 -3.01
C GLU A 79 17.72 -10.08 -3.59
N CYS A 80 18.81 -9.99 -4.37
CA CYS A 80 19.14 -8.74 -5.04
C CYS A 80 18.05 -8.31 -6.02
N GLY A 81 17.47 -9.26 -6.76
CA GLY A 81 16.38 -8.97 -7.67
C GLY A 81 15.14 -8.43 -6.96
N TRP A 82 14.74 -9.07 -5.86
CA TRP A 82 13.65 -8.62 -5.01
C TRP A 82 13.94 -7.25 -4.37
N LEU A 83 15.11 -7.06 -3.77
CA LEU A 83 15.48 -5.78 -3.17
C LEU A 83 15.49 -4.64 -4.18
N CYS A 84 15.95 -4.88 -5.41
CA CYS A 84 15.85 -3.89 -6.48
C CYS A 84 14.39 -3.53 -6.79
N ASN A 85 13.46 -4.50 -6.77
CA ASN A 85 12.04 -4.23 -6.94
C ASN A 85 11.48 -3.37 -5.79
N GLU A 86 11.87 -3.67 -4.54
CA GLU A 86 11.44 -2.91 -3.35
C GLU A 86 11.92 -1.44 -3.36
N VAL A 87 13.14 -1.20 -3.87
CA VAL A 87 13.67 0.17 -4.01
C VAL A 87 13.29 0.85 -5.34
N GLY A 88 12.49 0.18 -6.19
CA GLY A 88 11.98 0.73 -7.44
C GLY A 88 12.94 0.65 -8.63
N ASP A 89 14.09 -0.03 -8.52
CA ASP A 89 15.02 -0.26 -9.64
C ASP A 89 14.64 -1.57 -10.38
N TYR A 90 13.50 -1.53 -11.05
CA TYR A 90 12.93 -2.71 -11.72
C TYR A 90 13.81 -3.25 -12.86
N GLU A 91 14.58 -2.41 -13.53
CA GLU A 91 15.50 -2.86 -14.59
C GLU A 91 16.64 -3.72 -14.04
N GLN A 92 17.24 -3.29 -12.94
CA GLN A 92 18.26 -4.09 -12.27
C GLN A 92 17.64 -5.31 -11.59
N GLY A 93 16.44 -5.17 -11.02
CA GLY A 93 15.68 -6.28 -10.43
C GLY A 93 15.49 -7.41 -11.42
N LEU A 94 14.95 -7.11 -12.61
CA LEU A 94 14.76 -8.10 -13.67
C LEU A 94 16.07 -8.76 -14.09
N LYS A 95 17.16 -8.02 -14.17
CA LYS A 95 18.47 -8.54 -14.54
C LYS A 95 18.98 -9.58 -13.53
N TYR A 96 18.83 -9.32 -12.23
CA TYR A 96 19.25 -10.26 -11.19
C TYR A 96 18.33 -11.48 -11.13
N LEU A 97 17.03 -11.31 -11.29
CA LEU A 97 16.08 -12.43 -11.36
C LEU A 97 16.35 -13.34 -12.56
N LEU A 98 16.74 -12.77 -13.73
CA LEU A 98 17.17 -13.53 -14.90
C LEU A 98 18.49 -14.28 -14.67
N GLU A 99 19.43 -13.75 -13.89
CA GLU A 99 20.63 -14.50 -13.51
C GLU A 99 20.28 -15.68 -12.59
N ALA A 100 19.35 -15.52 -11.65
CA ALA A 100 18.86 -16.62 -10.82
C ALA A 100 18.17 -17.71 -11.69
N GLU A 101 17.38 -17.32 -12.68
CA GLU A 101 16.75 -18.25 -13.63
C GLU A 101 17.81 -19.02 -14.45
N LYS A 102 18.84 -18.37 -14.97
CA LYS A 102 19.94 -18.99 -15.69
C LYS A 102 20.71 -20.00 -14.84
N LEU A 103 20.80 -19.77 -13.54
CA LEU A 103 21.41 -20.69 -12.60
C LEU A 103 20.50 -21.86 -12.21
N GLY A 104 19.26 -21.89 -12.72
CA GLY A 104 18.34 -23.00 -12.59
C GLY A 104 17.19 -22.82 -11.62
N ARG A 105 16.98 -21.60 -11.07
CA ARG A 105 15.77 -21.31 -10.28
C ARG A 105 14.57 -21.19 -11.21
N ASP A 106 13.50 -21.91 -10.92
CA ASP A 106 12.26 -21.85 -11.69
C ASP A 106 11.06 -22.25 -10.81
N ASP A 107 10.89 -21.54 -9.70
CA ASP A 107 9.79 -21.70 -8.76
C ASP A 107 8.70 -20.62 -8.94
N GLU A 108 7.62 -20.74 -8.17
CA GLU A 108 6.50 -19.79 -8.19
C GLU A 108 6.95 -18.40 -7.76
N TRP A 109 7.81 -18.32 -6.75
CA TRP A 109 8.29 -17.05 -6.23
C TRP A 109 9.05 -16.25 -7.30
N LEU A 110 10.04 -16.87 -7.97
CA LEU A 110 10.82 -16.22 -9.03
C LEU A 110 9.92 -15.69 -10.16
N ASN A 111 8.95 -16.52 -10.59
CA ASN A 111 8.05 -16.13 -11.66
C ASN A 111 7.08 -15.01 -11.21
N THR A 112 6.68 -14.95 -9.94
CA THR A 112 5.89 -13.84 -9.38
C THR A 112 6.69 -12.54 -9.39
N GLU A 113 7.91 -12.56 -8.85
CA GLU A 113 8.79 -11.38 -8.82
C GLU A 113 9.10 -10.84 -10.23
N MET A 114 9.42 -11.74 -11.17
CA MET A 114 9.63 -11.33 -12.56
C MET A 114 8.37 -10.77 -13.20
N GLY A 115 7.21 -11.32 -12.88
CA GLY A 115 5.93 -10.87 -13.39
C GLY A 115 5.58 -9.45 -12.95
N GLN A 116 5.76 -9.15 -11.66
CA GLN A 116 5.59 -7.81 -11.12
C GLN A 116 6.58 -6.81 -11.73
N CYS A 117 7.85 -7.17 -11.72
CA CYS A 117 8.92 -6.36 -12.29
C CYS A 117 8.63 -5.98 -13.76
N LEU A 118 8.24 -6.95 -14.58
CA LEU A 118 7.86 -6.72 -15.97
C LEU A 118 6.64 -5.81 -16.11
N GLY A 119 5.67 -5.96 -15.24
CA GLY A 119 4.51 -5.06 -15.19
C GLY A 119 4.90 -3.61 -14.92
N ARG A 120 5.83 -3.38 -13.98
CA ARG A 120 6.37 -2.03 -13.66
C ARG A 120 7.25 -1.46 -14.77
N LEU A 121 7.87 -2.30 -15.59
CA LEU A 121 8.66 -1.92 -16.76
C LEU A 121 7.83 -1.73 -18.04
N GLU A 122 6.52 -1.56 -17.93
CA GLU A 122 5.59 -1.40 -19.06
C GLU A 122 5.64 -2.56 -20.06
N ARG A 123 5.87 -3.78 -19.56
CA ARG A 123 5.90 -5.06 -20.32
C ARG A 123 4.83 -6.03 -19.78
N PRO A 124 3.55 -5.61 -19.74
CA PRO A 124 2.50 -6.36 -19.04
C PRO A 124 2.20 -7.72 -19.66
N GLU A 125 2.37 -7.92 -20.99
CA GLU A 125 2.15 -9.21 -21.62
C GLU A 125 3.17 -10.27 -21.13
N GLU A 126 4.45 -9.89 -21.05
CA GLU A 126 5.50 -10.78 -20.53
C GLU A 126 5.31 -11.02 -19.03
N GLY A 127 4.89 -9.98 -18.30
CA GLY A 127 4.52 -10.09 -16.87
C GLY A 127 3.40 -11.12 -16.66
N LEU A 128 2.34 -11.05 -17.49
CA LEU A 128 1.23 -12.03 -17.45
C LEU A 128 1.69 -13.48 -17.73
N GLU A 129 2.64 -13.70 -18.65
CA GLU A 129 3.18 -15.03 -18.90
C GLU A 129 3.87 -15.59 -17.64
N ARG A 130 4.65 -14.75 -16.95
CA ARG A 130 5.34 -15.13 -15.72
C ARG A 130 4.36 -15.41 -14.58
N LEU A 131 3.41 -14.52 -14.34
CA LEU A 131 2.41 -14.72 -13.28
C LEU A 131 1.51 -15.95 -13.54
N LYS A 132 1.11 -16.21 -14.78
CA LYS A 132 0.37 -17.42 -15.12
C LYS A 132 1.19 -18.69 -14.95
N LYS A 133 2.51 -18.63 -15.17
CA LYS A 133 3.42 -19.75 -14.87
C LYS A 133 3.53 -19.96 -13.37
N SER A 134 3.68 -18.89 -12.59
CA SER A 134 3.69 -18.93 -11.13
C SER A 134 2.40 -19.55 -10.58
N LEU A 135 1.23 -19.11 -11.05
CA LEU A 135 -0.06 -19.64 -10.62
C LEU A 135 -0.17 -21.16 -10.85
N LYS A 136 0.31 -21.65 -12.00
CA LYS A 136 0.32 -23.09 -12.29
C LYS A 136 1.27 -23.88 -11.38
N LEU A 137 2.40 -23.30 -11.01
CA LEU A 137 3.34 -23.93 -10.08
C LEU A 137 2.73 -24.05 -8.69
N ILE A 138 2.14 -22.97 -8.16
CA ILE A 138 1.53 -22.99 -6.83
C ILE A 138 0.29 -23.89 -6.76
N GLU A 139 -0.52 -23.94 -7.82
CA GLU A 139 -1.65 -24.87 -7.89
C GLU A 139 -1.23 -26.33 -7.82
N LYS A 140 -0.05 -26.65 -8.33
CA LYS A 140 0.50 -28.02 -8.36
C LYS A 140 1.27 -28.36 -7.09
N GLU A 141 2.08 -27.45 -6.55
CA GLU A 141 3.08 -27.73 -5.54
C GLU A 141 2.68 -27.28 -4.14
N ALA A 142 1.87 -26.22 -4.02
CA ALA A 142 1.38 -25.67 -2.75
C ALA A 142 -0.08 -25.20 -2.88
N PRO A 143 -1.03 -26.11 -3.23
CA PRO A 143 -2.43 -25.73 -3.47
C PRO A 143 -3.14 -25.13 -2.24
N GLU A 144 -2.60 -25.32 -1.04
CA GLU A 144 -3.11 -24.75 0.21
C GLU A 144 -2.62 -23.33 0.50
N ASN A 145 -1.64 -22.81 -0.24
CA ASN A 145 -1.12 -21.45 -0.07
C ASN A 145 -2.12 -20.44 -0.67
N ILE A 146 -3.14 -20.10 0.13
CA ILE A 146 -4.23 -19.22 -0.29
C ILE A 146 -3.74 -17.77 -0.45
N ASP A 147 -2.86 -17.29 0.43
CA ASP A 147 -2.39 -15.91 0.40
C ASP A 147 -1.64 -15.61 -0.91
N GLU A 148 -0.75 -16.51 -1.32
CA GLU A 148 -0.02 -16.38 -2.59
C GLU A 148 -0.96 -16.45 -3.80
N LYS A 149 -1.97 -17.31 -3.76
CA LYS A 149 -3.00 -17.35 -4.81
C LYS A 149 -3.80 -16.06 -4.89
N ILE A 150 -4.18 -15.47 -3.77
CA ILE A 150 -4.83 -14.16 -3.71
C ILE A 150 -3.94 -13.13 -4.40
N PHE A 151 -2.67 -13.11 -4.01
CA PHE A 151 -1.71 -12.16 -4.54
C PHE A 151 -1.53 -12.31 -6.05
N ILE A 152 -1.19 -13.50 -6.54
CA ILE A 152 -0.95 -13.75 -7.97
C ILE A 152 -2.20 -13.46 -8.81
N ASN A 153 -3.38 -13.88 -8.37
CA ASN A 153 -4.62 -13.57 -9.09
C ASN A 153 -4.88 -12.05 -9.13
N SER A 154 -4.58 -11.33 -8.07
CA SER A 154 -4.70 -9.87 -8.05
C SER A 154 -3.76 -9.21 -9.05
N GLU A 155 -2.52 -9.65 -9.12
CA GLU A 155 -1.53 -9.13 -10.08
C GLU A 155 -1.91 -9.47 -11.53
N ILE A 156 -2.39 -10.68 -11.80
CA ILE A 156 -2.89 -11.04 -13.14
C ILE A 156 -4.10 -10.17 -13.51
N GLY A 157 -5.02 -9.94 -12.57
CA GLY A 157 -6.14 -9.04 -12.77
C GLY A 157 -5.68 -7.61 -13.09
N PHE A 158 -4.72 -7.10 -12.32
CA PHE A 158 -4.15 -5.77 -12.50
C PHE A 158 -3.51 -5.60 -13.90
N LEU A 159 -2.62 -6.52 -14.30
CA LEU A 159 -1.97 -6.44 -15.61
C LEU A 159 -2.97 -6.58 -16.77
N ASN A 160 -4.02 -7.40 -16.63
CA ASN A 160 -5.09 -7.41 -17.62
C ASN A 160 -5.85 -6.09 -17.67
N GLY A 161 -6.07 -5.42 -16.52
CA GLY A 161 -6.64 -4.07 -16.48
C GLY A 161 -5.76 -3.04 -17.18
N VAL A 162 -4.43 -3.08 -16.99
CA VAL A 162 -3.45 -2.24 -17.70
C VAL A 162 -3.53 -2.44 -19.22
N LEU A 163 -3.76 -3.67 -19.67
CA LEU A 163 -3.94 -4.02 -21.09
C LEU A 163 -5.37 -3.74 -21.63
N GLU A 164 -6.21 -3.08 -20.84
CA GLU A 164 -7.61 -2.82 -21.17
C GLU A 164 -8.48 -4.08 -21.40
N ASN A 165 -7.98 -5.25 -20.98
CA ASN A 165 -8.68 -6.54 -21.00
C ASN A 165 -9.60 -6.69 -19.80
N SER A 166 -10.53 -5.74 -19.60
CA SER A 166 -11.34 -5.62 -18.37
C SER A 166 -12.17 -6.86 -18.05
N GLU A 167 -12.68 -7.58 -19.06
CA GLU A 167 -13.41 -8.83 -18.83
C GLU A 167 -12.52 -9.92 -18.20
N GLU A 168 -11.29 -10.05 -18.69
CA GLU A 168 -10.33 -11.01 -18.16
C GLU A 168 -9.83 -10.55 -16.77
N ALA A 169 -9.58 -9.25 -16.57
CA ALA A 169 -9.24 -8.68 -15.28
C ALA A 169 -10.28 -9.02 -14.21
N LEU A 170 -11.57 -8.85 -14.51
CA LEU A 170 -12.66 -9.16 -13.60
C LEU A 170 -12.66 -10.63 -13.16
N LYS A 171 -12.36 -11.60 -14.05
CA LYS A 171 -12.28 -13.01 -13.67
C LYS A 171 -11.27 -13.23 -12.54
N TYR A 172 -10.09 -12.69 -12.69
CA TYR A 172 -9.04 -12.86 -11.71
C TYR A 172 -9.30 -12.07 -10.42
N PHE A 173 -9.87 -10.88 -10.50
CA PHE A 173 -10.28 -10.14 -9.31
C PHE A 173 -11.41 -10.85 -8.53
N TYR A 174 -12.36 -11.47 -9.22
CA TYR A 174 -13.38 -12.29 -8.55
C TYR A 174 -12.74 -13.50 -7.86
N ILE A 175 -11.78 -14.17 -8.50
CA ILE A 175 -11.07 -15.30 -7.87
C ILE A 175 -10.34 -14.80 -6.60
N ALA A 176 -9.61 -13.68 -6.65
CA ALA A 176 -8.94 -13.14 -5.49
C ALA A 176 -9.91 -12.78 -4.36
N LYS A 177 -11.06 -12.15 -4.69
CA LYS A 177 -12.12 -11.83 -3.73
C LYS A 177 -12.72 -13.10 -3.12
N ASP A 178 -13.01 -14.13 -3.92
CA ASP A 178 -13.61 -15.38 -3.46
C ASP A 178 -12.64 -16.20 -2.60
N LEU A 179 -11.33 -16.05 -2.81
CA LEU A 179 -10.29 -16.59 -1.95
C LEU A 179 -10.13 -15.83 -0.63
N GLY A 180 -10.75 -14.66 -0.48
CA GLY A 180 -10.79 -13.91 0.77
C GLY A 180 -10.18 -12.51 0.72
N ARG A 181 -9.69 -12.03 -0.44
CA ARG A 181 -9.20 -10.65 -0.53
C ARG A 181 -10.34 -9.66 -0.27
N ASN A 182 -10.16 -8.80 0.72
CA ASN A 182 -11.18 -7.87 1.18
C ASN A 182 -10.53 -6.55 1.63
N ASP A 183 -10.09 -5.76 0.68
CA ASP A 183 -9.47 -4.45 0.89
C ASP A 183 -9.99 -3.42 -0.13
N ASN A 184 -9.72 -2.13 0.11
CA ASN A 184 -10.14 -1.05 -0.79
C ASN A 184 -9.54 -1.19 -2.20
N TRP A 185 -8.33 -1.77 -2.30
CA TRP A 185 -7.66 -1.97 -3.57
C TRP A 185 -8.46 -2.91 -4.49
N ILE A 186 -8.91 -4.07 -4.00
CA ILE A 186 -9.68 -5.02 -4.82
C ILE A 186 -11.02 -4.42 -5.26
N TYR A 187 -11.71 -3.69 -4.38
CA TYR A 187 -12.99 -3.07 -4.72
C TYR A 187 -12.85 -1.92 -5.71
N MET A 188 -11.78 -1.13 -5.62
CA MET A 188 -11.46 -0.10 -6.62
C MET A 188 -11.23 -0.72 -8.00
N HIS A 189 -10.42 -1.79 -8.09
CA HIS A 189 -10.16 -2.45 -9.36
C HIS A 189 -11.40 -3.17 -9.93
N LEU A 190 -12.22 -3.77 -9.07
CA LEU A 190 -13.51 -4.31 -9.49
C LEU A 190 -14.41 -3.20 -10.05
N TRP A 191 -14.49 -2.04 -9.38
CA TRP A 191 -15.24 -0.89 -9.87
C TRP A 191 -14.78 -0.46 -11.26
N LEU A 192 -13.50 -0.16 -11.42
CA LEU A 192 -12.93 0.33 -12.70
C LEU A 192 -13.22 -0.63 -13.87
N ASN A 193 -13.01 -1.92 -13.66
CA ASN A 193 -13.21 -2.90 -14.71
C ASN A 193 -14.70 -3.22 -14.96
N LEU A 194 -15.57 -3.12 -13.95
CA LEU A 194 -17.03 -3.20 -14.14
C LEU A 194 -17.56 -1.98 -14.91
N GLU A 195 -17.10 -0.77 -14.56
CA GLU A 195 -17.45 0.46 -15.27
C GLU A 195 -17.07 0.36 -16.76
N ASN A 196 -15.84 -0.12 -17.05
CA ASN A 196 -15.38 -0.28 -18.42
C ASN A 196 -16.17 -1.33 -19.22
N THR A 197 -16.63 -2.40 -18.56
CA THR A 197 -17.33 -3.51 -19.26
C THR A 197 -18.84 -3.34 -19.32
N LYS A 198 -19.46 -2.74 -18.31
CA LYS A 198 -20.92 -2.71 -18.14
C LYS A 198 -21.49 -1.30 -17.97
N GLY A 199 -20.64 -0.30 -17.74
CA GLY A 199 -21.05 1.07 -17.44
C GLY A 199 -21.30 1.32 -15.97
N LYS A 200 -21.36 2.61 -15.60
CA LYS A 200 -21.44 3.10 -14.21
C LYS A 200 -22.63 2.56 -13.43
N GLU A 201 -23.79 2.53 -14.06
CA GLU A 201 -25.02 2.15 -13.40
C GLU A 201 -25.04 0.66 -13.03
N GLU A 202 -24.55 -0.20 -13.93
CA GLU A 202 -24.48 -1.63 -13.64
C GLU A 202 -23.35 -1.96 -12.66
N ALA A 203 -22.23 -1.23 -12.72
CA ALA A 203 -21.17 -1.32 -11.72
C ALA A 203 -21.69 -0.91 -10.33
N LEU A 204 -22.43 0.21 -10.22
CA LEU A 204 -23.05 0.62 -8.96
C LEU A 204 -24.00 -0.45 -8.42
N LYS A 205 -24.86 -0.99 -9.28
CA LYS A 205 -25.79 -2.03 -8.91
C LYS A 205 -25.09 -3.27 -8.33
N TYR A 206 -23.94 -3.66 -8.92
CA TYR A 206 -23.14 -4.75 -8.37
C TYR A 206 -22.74 -4.48 -6.92
N PHE A 207 -22.22 -3.28 -6.61
CA PHE A 207 -21.82 -2.92 -5.25
C PHE A 207 -23.02 -2.81 -4.29
N GLU A 208 -24.14 -2.25 -4.75
CA GLU A 208 -25.39 -2.21 -3.97
C GLU A 208 -25.93 -3.61 -3.64
N ASP A 209 -25.78 -4.57 -4.53
CA ASP A 209 -26.22 -5.96 -4.30
C ASP A 209 -25.21 -6.72 -3.41
N GLU A 210 -23.90 -6.46 -3.57
CA GLU A 210 -22.85 -7.04 -2.71
C GLU A 210 -23.00 -6.59 -1.25
N VAL A 211 -23.28 -5.31 -0.97
CA VAL A 211 -23.48 -4.85 0.43
C VAL A 211 -24.76 -5.42 1.05
N LYS A 212 -25.77 -5.77 0.25
CA LYS A 212 -26.97 -6.46 0.75
C LYS A 212 -26.67 -7.91 1.13
N ALA A 213 -25.83 -8.56 0.32
CA ALA A 213 -25.41 -9.94 0.58
C ALA A 213 -24.42 -10.03 1.75
N ASN A 214 -23.57 -9.03 1.92
CA ASN A 214 -22.46 -8.96 2.88
C ASN A 214 -22.56 -7.70 3.77
N ASP A 215 -23.69 -7.52 4.44
CA ASP A 215 -24.03 -6.29 5.18
C ASP A 215 -23.11 -5.96 6.37
N LYS A 216 -22.25 -6.90 6.77
CA LYS A 216 -21.24 -6.76 7.85
C LYS A 216 -19.84 -6.43 7.34
N ASN A 217 -19.64 -6.33 6.03
CA ASN A 217 -18.35 -5.98 5.45
C ASN A 217 -18.17 -4.45 5.44
N SER A 218 -17.36 -3.92 6.37
CA SER A 218 -17.12 -2.48 6.51
C SER A 218 -16.40 -1.90 5.30
N VAL A 219 -15.40 -2.61 4.74
CA VAL A 219 -14.63 -2.17 3.58
C VAL A 219 -15.51 -2.01 2.34
N LEU A 220 -16.45 -2.93 2.15
CA LEU A 220 -17.39 -2.86 1.04
C LEU A 220 -18.38 -1.67 1.19
N TRP A 221 -18.84 -1.37 2.41
CA TRP A 221 -19.64 -0.19 2.69
C TRP A 221 -18.86 1.12 2.48
N GLU A 222 -17.59 1.14 2.87
CA GLU A 222 -16.68 2.27 2.62
C GLU A 222 -16.51 2.50 1.11
N SER A 223 -16.18 1.45 0.35
CA SER A 223 -16.03 1.52 -1.10
C SER A 223 -17.32 2.02 -1.78
N LEU A 224 -18.49 1.54 -1.35
CA LEU A 224 -19.76 2.06 -1.87
C LEU A 224 -19.99 3.52 -1.49
N GLY A 225 -19.59 3.95 -0.30
CA GLY A 225 -19.61 5.36 0.13
C GLY A 225 -18.75 6.24 -0.77
N GLN A 226 -17.54 5.81 -1.10
CA GLN A 226 -16.63 6.50 -2.02
C GLN A 226 -17.21 6.58 -3.45
N ILE A 227 -17.81 5.51 -3.95
CA ILE A 227 -18.49 5.49 -5.24
C ILE A 227 -19.62 6.52 -5.27
N TYR A 228 -20.49 6.54 -4.26
CA TYR A 228 -21.55 7.55 -4.19
C TYR A 228 -21.00 8.97 -4.11
N MET A 229 -19.96 9.19 -3.30
CA MET A 229 -19.39 10.52 -3.08
C MET A 229 -18.68 11.06 -4.33
N ASN A 230 -17.77 10.27 -4.90
CA ASN A 230 -16.82 10.76 -5.91
C ASN A 230 -17.36 10.62 -7.34
N ILE A 231 -18.17 9.60 -7.62
CA ILE A 231 -18.61 9.27 -8.98
C ILE A 231 -20.02 9.77 -9.25
N PHE A 232 -20.93 9.53 -8.31
CA PHE A 232 -22.34 9.92 -8.47
C PHE A 232 -22.69 11.23 -7.77
N GLN A 233 -21.83 11.76 -6.90
CA GLN A 233 -22.08 12.95 -6.08
C GLN A 233 -23.40 12.86 -5.28
N ASP A 234 -23.80 11.63 -4.94
CA ASP A 234 -24.96 11.33 -4.09
C ASP A 234 -24.51 11.32 -2.61
N TYR A 235 -24.29 12.53 -2.09
CA TYR A 235 -23.75 12.72 -0.74
C TYR A 235 -24.66 12.18 0.38
N ASP A 236 -25.98 12.09 0.13
CA ASP A 236 -26.92 11.51 1.09
C ASP A 236 -26.73 10.00 1.22
N LYS A 237 -26.50 9.30 0.11
CA LYS A 237 -26.17 7.87 0.14
C LYS A 237 -24.76 7.63 0.62
N ALA A 238 -23.81 8.49 0.27
CA ALA A 238 -22.43 8.42 0.77
C ALA A 238 -22.38 8.52 2.30
N GLU A 239 -23.07 9.52 2.89
CA GLU A 239 -23.18 9.66 4.35
C GLU A 239 -23.68 8.38 5.04
N LYS A 240 -24.74 7.79 4.49
CA LYS A 240 -25.32 6.54 5.05
C LYS A 240 -24.37 5.36 4.95
N ALA A 241 -23.66 5.24 3.83
CA ALA A 241 -22.70 4.17 3.61
C ALA A 241 -21.49 4.31 4.57
N PHE A 242 -20.90 5.47 4.69
CA PHE A 242 -19.80 5.72 5.64
C PHE A 242 -20.23 5.55 7.10
N LYS A 243 -21.45 6.00 7.46
CA LYS A 243 -22.01 5.76 8.79
C LYS A 243 -22.11 4.28 9.11
N LYS A 244 -22.51 3.46 8.11
CA LYS A 244 -22.59 2.01 8.28
C LYS A 244 -21.19 1.39 8.37
N ALA A 245 -20.24 1.81 7.52
CA ALA A 245 -18.85 1.36 7.57
C ALA A 245 -18.23 1.63 8.94
N PHE A 246 -18.32 2.87 9.44
CA PHE A 246 -17.85 3.23 10.78
C PHE A 246 -18.50 2.38 11.88
N GLY A 247 -19.81 2.18 11.82
CA GLY A 247 -20.51 1.36 12.82
C GLY A 247 -20.07 -0.10 12.85
N LEU A 248 -19.39 -0.59 11.81
CA LEU A 248 -18.86 -1.94 11.71
C LEU A 248 -17.38 -2.03 12.09
N SER A 249 -16.55 -1.06 11.68
CA SER A 249 -15.10 -1.07 11.87
C SER A 249 -14.64 -0.24 13.09
N GLY A 250 -15.33 0.86 13.38
CA GLY A 250 -14.83 1.88 14.30
C GLY A 250 -13.73 2.77 13.72
N ASP A 251 -13.39 2.62 12.43
CA ASP A 251 -12.30 3.32 11.76
C ASP A 251 -12.59 4.83 11.59
N GLY A 252 -11.70 5.67 12.09
CA GLY A 252 -11.80 7.14 12.06
C GLY A 252 -11.92 7.70 10.64
N LEU A 253 -11.29 7.08 9.63
CA LEU A 253 -11.37 7.51 8.23
C LEU A 253 -12.82 7.49 7.71
N ASN A 254 -13.62 6.51 8.12
CA ASN A 254 -15.04 6.46 7.77
C ASN A 254 -15.85 7.59 8.40
N LEU A 255 -15.47 8.07 9.60
CA LEU A 255 -16.07 9.27 10.18
C LEU A 255 -15.64 10.52 9.40
N TYR A 256 -14.38 10.65 9.05
CA TYR A 256 -13.87 11.75 8.24
C TYR A 256 -14.65 11.87 6.92
N ASN A 257 -14.71 10.79 6.16
CA ASN A 257 -15.45 10.75 4.90
C ASN A 257 -16.94 11.06 5.07
N ARG A 258 -17.55 10.62 6.19
CA ARG A 258 -18.92 10.97 6.55
C ARG A 258 -19.06 12.46 6.83
N GLY A 259 -18.12 13.07 7.53
CA GLY A 259 -18.06 14.50 7.80
C GLY A 259 -17.99 15.31 6.51
N ILE A 260 -17.15 14.91 5.55
CA ILE A 260 -17.08 15.51 4.21
C ILE A 260 -18.45 15.43 3.51
N ALA A 261 -19.07 14.25 3.50
CA ALA A 261 -20.38 14.07 2.86
C ALA A 261 -21.44 14.99 3.48
N LEU A 262 -21.48 15.13 4.81
CA LEU A 262 -22.38 16.04 5.51
C LEU A 262 -22.09 17.51 5.17
N ARG A 263 -20.82 17.93 5.09
CA ARG A 263 -20.43 19.26 4.66
C ARG A 263 -20.91 19.57 3.23
N LEU A 264 -20.72 18.62 2.31
CA LEU A 264 -21.18 18.75 0.91
C LEU A 264 -22.72 18.78 0.79
N LEU A 265 -23.43 18.19 1.75
CA LEU A 265 -24.89 18.32 1.89
C LEU A 265 -25.33 19.65 2.49
N GLY A 266 -24.39 20.50 2.94
CA GLY A 266 -24.71 21.75 3.65
C GLY A 266 -25.17 21.55 5.10
N LYS A 267 -25.00 20.36 5.68
CA LYS A 267 -25.35 20.00 7.06
C LYS A 267 -24.16 20.30 7.98
N TYR A 268 -23.81 21.58 8.08
CA TYR A 268 -22.54 21.99 8.68
C TYR A 268 -22.41 21.66 10.16
N GLU A 269 -23.49 21.81 10.94
CA GLU A 269 -23.50 21.49 12.38
C GLU A 269 -23.25 19.99 12.61
N GLU A 270 -23.94 19.13 11.85
CA GLU A 270 -23.74 17.68 11.92
C GLU A 270 -22.33 17.30 11.43
N ALA A 271 -21.81 17.97 10.39
CA ALA A 271 -20.47 17.76 9.89
C ALA A 271 -19.41 18.08 10.96
N VAL A 272 -19.55 19.21 11.66
CA VAL A 272 -18.65 19.61 12.76
C VAL A 272 -18.63 18.53 13.85
N GLU A 273 -19.79 18.03 14.27
CA GLU A 273 -19.86 17.00 15.32
C GLU A 273 -19.10 15.74 14.92
N VAL A 274 -19.30 15.28 13.68
CA VAL A 274 -18.67 14.08 13.14
C VAL A 274 -17.17 14.25 12.91
N LEU A 275 -16.75 15.39 12.35
CA LEU A 275 -15.33 15.71 12.12
C LEU A 275 -14.54 15.85 13.44
N LEU A 276 -15.14 16.43 14.47
CA LEU A 276 -14.52 16.50 15.80
C LEU A 276 -14.35 15.10 16.41
N GLN A 277 -15.29 14.19 16.15
CA GLN A 277 -15.16 12.80 16.59
C GLN A 277 -14.06 12.07 15.83
N SER A 278 -13.96 12.24 14.49
CA SER A 278 -12.88 11.70 13.67
C SER A 278 -11.52 12.21 14.17
N ARG A 279 -11.37 13.52 14.25
CA ARG A 279 -10.15 14.17 14.74
C ARG A 279 -9.68 13.65 16.10
N LYS A 280 -10.62 13.37 17.00
CA LYS A 280 -10.28 12.81 18.31
C LYS A 280 -9.71 11.40 18.19
N ILE A 281 -10.20 10.57 17.24
CA ILE A 281 -9.67 9.24 16.98
C ILE A 281 -8.26 9.37 16.38
N SER A 282 -8.08 10.19 15.33
CA SER A 282 -6.78 10.42 14.69
C SER A 282 -5.72 10.87 15.71
N VAL A 283 -6.04 11.80 16.60
CA VAL A 283 -5.13 12.23 17.67
C VAL A 283 -4.78 11.09 18.65
N GLN A 284 -5.73 10.19 18.96
CA GLN A 284 -5.49 9.05 19.85
C GLN A 284 -4.61 7.98 19.20
N GLU A 285 -4.69 7.85 17.89
CA GLU A 285 -3.90 6.90 17.08
C GLU A 285 -2.53 7.47 16.71
N GLY A 286 -2.34 8.78 16.90
CA GLY A 286 -1.09 9.48 16.57
C GLY A 286 -1.01 9.91 15.10
N ASP A 287 -2.14 9.94 14.42
CA ASP A 287 -2.25 10.38 13.03
C ASP A 287 -2.29 11.91 12.91
N VAL A 288 -1.98 12.40 11.73
CA VAL A 288 -2.14 13.83 11.39
C VAL A 288 -3.61 14.18 11.21
N THR A 289 -3.99 15.41 11.58
CA THR A 289 -5.38 15.88 11.60
C THR A 289 -5.65 17.08 10.68
N ASP A 290 -4.72 17.39 9.81
CA ASP A 290 -4.78 18.54 8.89
C ASP A 290 -6.01 18.50 7.97
N GLY A 291 -6.41 17.35 7.49
CA GLY A 291 -7.62 17.14 6.69
C GLY A 291 -8.89 17.48 7.46
N GLU A 292 -9.04 16.93 8.67
CA GLU A 292 -10.18 17.25 9.56
C GLU A 292 -10.18 18.72 9.95
N ASP A 293 -9.02 19.30 10.22
CA ASP A 293 -8.91 20.69 10.63
C ASP A 293 -9.31 21.65 9.49
N LEU A 294 -8.92 21.35 8.24
CA LEU A 294 -9.39 22.09 7.06
C LEU A 294 -10.90 22.00 6.87
N ASP A 295 -11.48 20.82 6.98
CA ASP A 295 -12.91 20.64 6.79
C ASP A 295 -13.73 21.23 7.96
N LEU A 296 -13.20 21.23 9.17
CA LEU A 296 -13.76 21.95 10.30
C LEU A 296 -13.73 23.47 10.06
N ALA A 297 -12.61 24.03 9.59
CA ALA A 297 -12.51 25.44 9.23
C ALA A 297 -13.58 25.84 8.19
N ARG A 298 -13.71 25.06 7.11
CA ARG A 298 -14.76 25.27 6.08
C ARG A 298 -16.17 25.24 6.66
N CYS A 299 -16.46 24.29 7.55
CA CYS A 299 -17.77 24.21 8.19
C CYS A 299 -18.05 25.45 9.07
N TYR A 300 -17.06 25.90 9.86
CA TYR A 300 -17.22 27.09 10.71
C TYR A 300 -17.32 28.38 9.90
N VAL A 301 -16.66 28.49 8.74
CA VAL A 301 -16.90 29.59 7.78
C VAL A 301 -18.37 29.61 7.36
N ALA A 302 -18.91 28.46 6.95
CA ALA A 302 -20.30 28.36 6.53
C ALA A 302 -21.31 28.71 7.66
N LEU A 303 -20.96 28.35 8.90
CA LEU A 303 -21.72 28.66 10.10
C LEU A 303 -21.51 30.09 10.59
N LYS A 304 -20.65 30.88 9.96
CA LYS A 304 -20.25 32.24 10.34
C LYS A 304 -19.62 32.34 11.73
N ASP A 305 -18.99 31.28 12.19
CA ASP A 305 -18.24 31.25 13.44
C ASP A 305 -16.76 31.53 13.14
N LYS A 306 -16.45 32.81 12.98
CA LYS A 306 -15.11 33.30 12.66
C LYS A 306 -14.04 32.76 13.62
N LYS A 307 -14.33 32.78 14.92
CA LYS A 307 -13.36 32.35 15.95
C LYS A 307 -12.93 30.88 15.79
N ASN A 308 -13.89 29.99 15.57
CA ASN A 308 -13.57 28.58 15.38
C ASN A 308 -12.99 28.32 13.98
N ALA A 309 -13.41 29.05 12.95
CA ALA A 309 -12.81 28.97 11.62
C ALA A 309 -11.32 29.33 11.67
N GLU A 310 -10.94 30.45 12.29
CA GLU A 310 -9.53 30.85 12.49
C GLU A 310 -8.75 29.79 13.27
N LYS A 311 -9.31 29.30 14.37
CA LYS A 311 -8.66 28.27 15.19
C LYS A 311 -8.29 27.02 14.41
N TYR A 312 -9.23 26.49 13.62
CA TYR A 312 -8.99 25.24 12.88
C TYR A 312 -8.14 25.45 11.62
N LEU A 313 -8.18 26.65 11.03
CA LEU A 313 -7.24 27.03 9.98
C LEU A 313 -5.80 27.10 10.50
N ASP A 314 -5.59 27.65 11.69
CA ASP A 314 -4.24 27.69 12.31
C ASP A 314 -3.73 26.30 12.61
N LEU A 315 -4.57 25.39 13.11
CA LEU A 315 -4.21 23.99 13.36
C LEU A 315 -3.85 23.25 12.04
N ALA A 316 -4.63 23.45 10.98
CA ALA A 316 -4.32 22.89 9.68
C ALA A 316 -2.98 23.42 9.12
N ARG A 317 -2.69 24.72 9.35
CA ARG A 317 -1.42 25.33 8.92
C ARG A 317 -0.21 24.75 9.67
N GLU A 318 -0.36 24.40 10.95
CA GLU A 318 0.67 23.68 11.71
C GLU A 318 0.97 22.30 11.12
N GLY A 319 -0.02 21.66 10.47
CA GLY A 319 0.12 20.37 9.78
C GLY A 319 0.88 20.44 8.45
N LEU A 320 1.08 21.63 7.86
CA LEU A 320 1.72 21.79 6.54
C LEU A 320 3.11 21.14 6.45
N GLU A 321 3.87 21.13 7.54
CA GLU A 321 5.19 20.51 7.60
C GLU A 321 5.15 18.97 7.36
N ASN A 322 3.99 18.35 7.54
CA ASN A 322 3.78 16.91 7.36
C ASN A 322 3.21 16.56 5.97
N VAL A 323 2.82 17.56 5.18
CA VAL A 323 2.26 17.35 3.84
C VAL A 323 3.38 17.00 2.86
N PRO A 324 3.25 15.92 2.05
CA PRO A 324 4.23 15.60 1.02
C PRO A 324 4.47 16.78 0.07
N GLU A 325 5.72 16.98 -0.34
CA GLU A 325 6.14 18.12 -1.17
C GLU A 325 5.30 18.25 -2.46
N GLU A 326 4.90 17.11 -3.04
CA GLU A 326 4.06 17.03 -4.25
C GLU A 326 2.63 17.57 -4.05
N HIS A 327 2.15 17.68 -2.81
CA HIS A 327 0.80 18.18 -2.45
C HIS A 327 0.83 19.51 -1.69
N ALA A 328 2.02 20.01 -1.33
CA ALA A 328 2.16 21.21 -0.50
C ALA A 328 1.53 22.46 -1.14
N ASP A 329 1.75 22.68 -2.44
CA ASP A 329 1.19 23.83 -3.17
C ASP A 329 -0.34 23.84 -3.19
N GLU A 330 -0.98 22.66 -3.37
CA GLU A 330 -2.44 22.54 -3.37
C GLU A 330 -3.01 22.75 -1.97
N PHE A 331 -2.29 22.27 -0.96
CA PHE A 331 -2.68 22.45 0.44
C PHE A 331 -2.57 23.91 0.85
N GLU A 332 -1.47 24.60 0.50
CA GLU A 332 -1.30 26.05 0.74
C GLU A 332 -2.39 26.88 0.05
N ALA A 333 -2.69 26.61 -1.20
CA ALA A 333 -3.78 27.29 -1.91
C ALA A 333 -5.13 27.10 -1.23
N THR A 334 -5.37 25.93 -0.63
CA THR A 334 -6.57 25.66 0.15
C THR A 334 -6.62 26.47 1.44
N LEU A 335 -5.51 26.62 2.15
CA LEU A 335 -5.41 27.46 3.35
C LEU A 335 -5.71 28.93 3.02
N GLU A 336 -5.12 29.45 1.93
CA GLU A 336 -5.35 30.82 1.47
C GLU A 336 -6.83 31.06 1.09
N GLU A 337 -7.47 30.12 0.40
CA GLU A 337 -8.90 30.20 0.07
C GLU A 337 -9.77 30.34 1.33
N ILE A 338 -9.50 29.52 2.35
CA ILE A 338 -10.25 29.54 3.59
C ILE A 338 -9.99 30.84 4.37
N GLU A 339 -8.75 31.33 4.39
CA GLU A 339 -8.38 32.60 5.02
C GLU A 339 -9.14 33.77 4.40
N ASP A 340 -9.18 33.85 3.07
CA ASP A 340 -9.95 34.82 2.32
C ASP A 340 -11.47 34.81 2.64
N LEU A 341 -12.01 33.61 2.88
CA LEU A 341 -13.41 33.45 3.29
C LEU A 341 -13.64 33.92 4.75
N ILE A 342 -12.69 33.69 5.63
CA ILE A 342 -12.73 34.14 7.04
C ILE A 342 -12.64 35.67 7.13
N GLU A 343 -11.81 36.31 6.28
CA GLU A 343 -11.71 37.77 6.25
C GLU A 343 -13.03 38.47 5.87
N LYS A 344 -13.86 37.81 5.07
CA LYS A 344 -15.16 38.31 4.62
C LYS A 344 -16.29 38.11 5.65
N LEU A 345 -16.05 37.38 6.76
CA LEU A 345 -16.97 37.20 7.86
C LEU A 345 -16.89 38.38 8.84
#